data_2f6f818685344b2c798b1d7f1e2d430d
#
_entry.id   2f6f818685344b2c798b1d7f1e2d430d
#
_cell.length_a   1.000
_cell.length_b   1.000
_cell.length_c   1.000
_cell.angle_alpha   90.00
_cell.angle_beta   90.00
_cell.angle_gamma   90.00
#
_symmetry.space_group_name_H-M   'P 1'
#
loop_
_entity.id
_entity.type
_entity.pdbx_description
1 polymer ?
#
loop_
_entity_poly.entity_id
_entity_poly.type
_entity_poly.pdbx_seq_one_letter_code
_entity_poly.pdbx_strand_id
1 'polypeptide(L)'
;MININIFEAASYTNISALKAVMHDNWILKEVRIDYNTLIGIPLENMPEKFPFKAIFYSGDLKIEVRICSLTAGYPGTGPHDLAKILDFLGIQYDKEDIFTQKKRGEDGFIRLTYKC
;
A
#
# COMPACT_ATOMS: atom_id res chain seq x y z
N MET A 1 -6.04 5.61 -17.92
CA MET A 1 -5.68 4.99 -16.61
C MET A 1 -6.92 4.94 -15.73
N ILE A 2 -7.08 3.84 -15.01
CA ILE A 2 -8.19 3.66 -14.05
C ILE A 2 -7.63 3.78 -12.63
N ASN A 3 -8.28 4.57 -11.79
CA ASN A 3 -7.95 4.71 -10.37
C ASN A 3 -9.08 4.11 -9.53
N ILE A 4 -8.73 3.18 -8.65
CA ILE A 4 -9.67 2.54 -7.72
C ILE A 4 -9.19 2.84 -6.30
N ASN A 5 -10.05 3.46 -5.49
CA ASN A 5 -9.74 3.82 -4.12
C ASN A 5 -10.52 2.93 -3.14
N ILE A 6 -9.79 2.32 -2.21
CA ILE A 6 -10.37 1.45 -1.17
C ILE A 6 -10.22 2.15 0.17
N PHE A 7 -11.34 2.41 0.84
CA PHE A 7 -11.39 3.14 2.11
C PHE A 7 -11.65 2.23 3.31
N GLU A 8 -11.48 0.92 3.15
CA GLU A 8 -11.72 -0.03 4.24
C GLU A 8 -10.66 0.07 5.34
N ALA A 9 -11.08 -0.16 6.59
CA ALA A 9 -10.21 0.00 7.75
C ALA A 9 -9.57 -1.30 8.24
N ALA A 10 -10.17 -2.45 7.96
CA ALA A 10 -9.69 -3.74 8.45
C ALA A 10 -9.04 -4.55 7.32
N SER A 11 -8.02 -5.35 7.66
CA SER A 11 -7.26 -6.11 6.67
C SER A 11 -8.10 -7.06 5.84
N TYR A 12 -9.02 -7.79 6.49
CA TYR A 12 -9.87 -8.74 5.78
C TYR A 12 -10.84 -8.05 4.83
N THR A 13 -11.34 -6.85 5.17
CA THR A 13 -12.21 -6.06 4.30
C THR A 13 -11.41 -5.46 3.14
N ASN A 14 -10.17 -5.04 3.38
CA ASN A 14 -9.27 -4.58 2.32
C ASN A 14 -8.97 -5.69 1.31
N ILE A 15 -8.69 -6.90 1.78
CA ILE A 15 -8.45 -8.06 0.91
C ILE A 15 -9.73 -8.41 0.13
N SER A 16 -10.88 -8.41 0.78
CA SER A 16 -12.16 -8.70 0.13
C SER A 16 -12.49 -7.66 -0.94
N ALA A 17 -12.26 -6.38 -0.65
CA ALA A 17 -12.48 -5.29 -1.60
C ALA A 17 -11.52 -5.40 -2.79
N LEU A 18 -10.27 -5.72 -2.54
CA LEU A 18 -9.28 -5.91 -3.59
C LEU A 18 -9.65 -7.09 -4.49
N LYS A 19 -10.05 -8.23 -3.90
CA LYS A 19 -10.53 -9.38 -4.66
C LYS A 19 -11.74 -9.05 -5.51
N ALA A 20 -12.65 -8.23 -5.01
CA ALA A 20 -13.88 -7.85 -5.72
C ALA A 20 -13.60 -7.04 -6.98
N VAL A 21 -12.53 -6.24 -7.00
CA VAL A 21 -12.20 -5.39 -8.15
C VAL A 21 -11.17 -6.02 -9.10
N MET A 22 -10.36 -6.96 -8.61
CA MET A 22 -9.32 -7.61 -9.43
C MET A 22 -9.94 -8.58 -10.43
N HIS A 23 -9.38 -8.57 -11.63
CA HIS A 23 -9.69 -9.55 -12.67
C HIS A 23 -8.49 -10.47 -12.88
N ASP A 24 -8.74 -11.71 -13.32
CA ASP A 24 -7.70 -12.73 -13.50
C ASP A 24 -6.64 -12.31 -14.54
N ASN A 25 -7.03 -11.46 -15.49
CA ASN A 25 -6.12 -11.00 -16.53
C ASN A 25 -5.29 -9.77 -16.14
N TRP A 26 -5.45 -9.26 -14.92
CA TRP A 26 -4.62 -8.18 -14.43
C TRP A 26 -3.25 -8.69 -14.02
N ILE A 27 -2.21 -7.99 -14.45
CA ILE A 27 -0.83 -8.32 -14.11
C ILE A 27 -0.30 -7.25 -13.16
N LEU A 28 0.10 -7.67 -11.96
CA LEU A 28 0.72 -6.78 -10.98
C LEU A 28 2.13 -6.42 -11.45
N LYS A 29 2.42 -5.12 -11.49
CA LYS A 29 3.74 -4.62 -11.91
C LYS A 29 4.52 -3.95 -10.80
N GLU A 30 3.84 -3.27 -9.88
CA GLU A 30 4.52 -2.52 -8.84
C GLU A 30 3.60 -2.30 -7.66
N VAL A 31 4.18 -2.33 -6.46
CA VAL A 31 3.53 -1.87 -5.23
C VAL A 31 4.40 -0.79 -4.61
N ARG A 32 3.80 0.34 -4.26
CA ARG A 32 4.47 1.47 -3.62
C ARG A 32 3.78 1.81 -2.32
N ILE A 33 4.57 2.03 -1.27
CA ILE A 33 4.08 2.47 0.03
C ILE A 33 4.84 3.72 0.41
N ASP A 34 4.14 4.84 0.52
CA ASP A 34 4.66 6.12 1.00
C ASP A 34 4.02 6.41 2.35
N TYR A 35 4.83 6.55 3.41
CA TYR A 35 4.27 6.74 4.74
C TYR A 35 5.14 7.66 5.57
N ASN A 36 4.51 8.21 6.61
CA ASN A 36 5.18 9.02 7.61
C ASN A 36 4.85 8.46 8.99
N THR A 37 5.88 8.19 9.79
CA THR A 37 5.74 7.62 11.13
C THR A 37 5.49 8.67 12.21
N LEU A 38 5.46 9.96 11.86
CA LEU A 38 5.17 11.01 12.83
C LEU A 38 3.71 10.93 13.28
N ILE A 39 3.54 10.68 14.56
CA ILE A 39 2.21 10.66 15.18
C ILE A 39 1.66 12.09 15.17
N GLY A 40 0.41 12.22 14.75
CA GLY A 40 -0.31 13.50 14.82
C GLY A 40 -0.23 14.38 13.60
N ILE A 41 0.40 13.94 12.51
CA ILE A 41 0.30 14.68 11.26
C ILE A 41 -1.09 14.43 10.67
N PRO A 42 -1.91 15.49 10.47
CA PRO A 42 -3.20 15.34 9.83
C PRO A 42 -3.07 14.77 8.41
N LEU A 43 -4.01 13.90 8.04
CA LEU A 43 -4.02 13.28 6.69
C LEU A 43 -4.03 14.32 5.58
N GLU A 44 -4.70 15.45 5.79
CA GLU A 44 -4.76 16.52 4.81
C GLU A 44 -3.42 17.20 4.54
N ASN A 45 -2.45 17.08 5.46
CA ASN A 45 -1.10 17.59 5.29
C ASN A 45 -0.14 16.59 4.67
N MET A 46 -0.62 15.37 4.38
CA MET A 46 0.18 14.38 3.68
C MET A 46 0.06 14.59 2.17
N PRO A 47 1.16 14.50 1.42
CA PRO A 47 1.09 14.61 -0.05
C PRO A 47 0.23 13.52 -0.67
N GLU A 48 0.10 12.39 0.00
CA GLU A 48 -0.68 11.23 -0.45
C GLU A 48 -1.69 10.84 0.62
N LYS A 49 -2.98 10.89 0.28
CA LYS A 49 -4.04 10.39 1.16
C LYS A 49 -4.06 8.87 1.25
N PHE A 50 -3.49 8.20 0.27
CA PHE A 50 -3.42 6.76 0.18
C PHE A 50 -1.96 6.35 0.20
N PRO A 51 -1.43 5.89 1.34
CA PRO A 51 -0.04 5.49 1.41
C PRO A 51 0.30 4.25 0.58
N PHE A 52 -0.69 3.42 0.27
CA PHE A 52 -0.49 2.20 -0.50
C PHE A 52 -1.06 2.35 -1.91
N LYS A 53 -0.26 1.97 -2.90
CA LYS A 53 -0.66 1.90 -4.31
C LYS A 53 -0.18 0.59 -4.92
N ALA A 54 -1.08 -0.14 -5.56
CA ALA A 54 -0.74 -1.29 -6.37
C ALA A 54 -1.03 -0.97 -7.83
N ILE A 55 -0.07 -1.20 -8.70
CA ILE A 55 -0.16 -0.89 -10.12
C ILE A 55 -0.27 -2.18 -10.92
N PHE A 56 -1.38 -2.33 -11.61
CA PHE A 56 -1.68 -3.47 -12.48
C PHE A 56 -1.79 -3.02 -13.92
N TYR A 57 -1.63 -3.96 -14.83
CA TYR A 57 -1.91 -3.77 -16.25
C TYR A 57 -2.86 -4.85 -16.74
N SER A 58 -3.82 -4.44 -17.54
CA SER A 58 -4.68 -5.33 -18.33
C SER A 58 -4.46 -4.94 -19.79
N GLY A 59 -3.60 -5.68 -20.50
CA GLY A 59 -3.10 -5.24 -21.79
C GLY A 59 -2.34 -3.92 -21.67
N ASP A 60 -2.75 -2.90 -22.40
CA ASP A 60 -2.16 -1.56 -22.32
C ASP A 60 -2.82 -0.65 -21.28
N LEU A 61 -3.88 -1.13 -20.62
CA LEU A 61 -4.60 -0.35 -19.62
C LEU A 61 -3.90 -0.43 -18.28
N LYS A 62 -3.50 0.73 -17.77
CA LYS A 62 -2.91 0.86 -16.43
C LYS A 62 -4.01 1.05 -15.40
N ILE A 63 -3.96 0.26 -14.32
CA ILE A 63 -4.93 0.30 -13.24
C ILE A 63 -4.17 0.53 -11.94
N GLU A 64 -4.51 1.59 -11.24
CA GLU A 64 -3.90 1.93 -9.95
C GLU A 64 -4.94 1.72 -8.85
N VAL A 65 -4.64 0.79 -7.94
CA VAL A 65 -5.48 0.52 -6.77
C VAL A 65 -4.83 1.15 -5.55
N ARG A 66 -5.55 2.01 -4.84
CA ARG A 66 -5.08 2.72 -3.66
C ARG A 66 -5.86 2.28 -2.44
N ILE A 67 -5.16 2.04 -1.34
CA ILE A 67 -5.76 1.61 -0.06
C ILE A 67 -5.33 2.60 1.02
N CYS A 68 -6.29 3.17 1.74
CA CYS A 68 -6.04 4.30 2.62
C CYS A 68 -5.46 3.94 4.00
N SER A 69 -5.68 2.73 4.50
CA SER A 69 -5.40 2.40 5.90
C SER A 69 -4.11 1.62 6.14
N LEU A 70 -3.33 1.37 5.10
CA LEU A 70 -2.11 0.56 5.19
C LEU A 70 -0.91 1.46 5.46
N THR A 71 -0.19 1.17 6.54
CA THR A 71 1.00 1.91 6.97
C THR A 71 2.14 0.95 7.25
N ALA A 72 3.33 1.50 7.57
CA ALA A 72 4.51 0.73 7.92
C ALA A 72 5.38 1.50 8.91
N GLY A 73 6.43 0.86 9.41
CA GLY A 73 7.44 1.53 10.22
C GLY A 73 7.27 1.39 11.73
N TYR A 74 6.32 0.57 12.19
CA TYR A 74 6.10 0.29 13.61
C TYR A 74 5.35 -1.04 13.76
N PRO A 75 5.39 -1.69 14.94
CA PRO A 75 4.62 -2.91 15.18
C PRO A 75 3.18 -2.56 15.58
N GLY A 76 2.27 -2.49 14.61
CA GLY A 76 0.88 -2.12 14.87
C GLY A 76 -0.09 -2.66 13.84
N THR A 77 -1.35 -2.26 13.95
CA THR A 77 -2.43 -2.75 13.09
C THR A 77 -2.21 -2.41 11.61
N GLY A 78 -1.80 -1.17 11.31
CA GLY A 78 -1.55 -0.76 9.93
C GLY A 78 -0.47 -1.61 9.25
N PRO A 79 0.72 -1.77 9.87
CA PRO A 79 1.76 -2.65 9.32
C PRO A 79 1.34 -4.12 9.21
N HIS A 80 0.60 -4.66 10.17
CA HIS A 80 0.09 -6.03 10.08
C HIS A 80 -0.88 -6.19 8.91
N ASP A 81 -1.75 -5.20 8.69
CA ASP A 81 -2.68 -5.21 7.57
C ASP A 81 -1.92 -5.09 6.23
N LEU A 82 -0.90 -4.26 6.17
CA LEU A 82 -0.04 -4.17 4.99
C LEU A 82 0.63 -5.50 4.68
N ALA A 83 1.20 -6.17 5.69
CA ALA A 83 1.84 -7.47 5.50
C ALA A 83 0.86 -8.49 4.91
N LYS A 84 -0.37 -8.53 5.40
CA LYS A 84 -1.40 -9.44 4.89
C LYS A 84 -1.75 -9.14 3.42
N ILE A 85 -1.82 -7.88 3.04
CA ILE A 85 -2.07 -7.49 1.65
C ILE A 85 -0.89 -7.90 0.76
N LEU A 86 0.34 -7.67 1.19
CA LEU A 86 1.53 -8.08 0.45
C LEU A 86 1.58 -9.59 0.27
N ASP A 87 1.25 -10.35 1.32
CA ASP A 87 1.16 -11.81 1.24
C ASP A 87 0.10 -12.24 0.24
N PHE A 88 -1.06 -11.60 0.27
CA PHE A 88 -2.15 -11.88 -0.68
C PHE A 88 -1.72 -11.61 -2.12
N LEU A 89 -0.95 -10.55 -2.37
CA LEU A 89 -0.45 -10.20 -3.69
C LEU A 89 0.78 -11.02 -4.13
N GLY A 90 1.31 -11.87 -3.26
CA GLY A 90 2.48 -12.69 -3.55
C GLY A 90 3.79 -11.91 -3.57
N ILE A 91 3.84 -10.76 -2.91
CA ILE A 91 5.02 -9.92 -2.80
C ILE A 91 5.93 -10.47 -1.70
N GLN A 92 7.20 -10.68 -2.02
CA GLN A 92 8.21 -10.97 -1.01
C GLN A 92 8.75 -9.66 -0.44
N TYR A 93 8.78 -9.56 0.88
CA TYR A 93 9.22 -8.37 1.59
C TYR A 93 10.03 -8.75 2.83
N ASP A 94 10.88 -7.83 3.28
CA ASP A 94 11.59 -7.97 4.54
C ASP A 94 10.68 -7.43 5.67
N LYS A 95 10.50 -8.22 6.72
CA LYS A 95 9.68 -7.81 7.88
C LYS A 95 10.20 -6.52 8.51
N GLU A 96 11.51 -6.29 8.50
CA GLU A 96 12.07 -5.06 9.01
C GLU A 96 11.58 -3.83 8.26
N ASP A 97 11.36 -3.95 6.95
CA ASP A 97 10.84 -2.85 6.15
C ASP A 97 9.42 -2.45 6.55
N ILE A 98 8.66 -3.41 7.06
CA ILE A 98 7.25 -3.20 7.40
C ILE A 98 7.09 -2.80 8.87
N PHE A 99 7.81 -3.43 9.79
CA PHE A 99 7.57 -3.32 11.23
C PHE A 99 8.59 -2.46 11.98
N THR A 100 9.62 -1.95 11.29
CA THR A 100 10.68 -1.16 11.92
C THR A 100 10.78 0.20 11.23
N GLN A 101 11.03 1.25 12.02
CA GLN A 101 11.18 2.60 11.49
C GLN A 101 12.45 2.70 10.65
N LYS A 102 12.31 3.17 9.42
CA LYS A 102 13.41 3.40 8.48
C LYS A 102 13.79 4.88 8.46
N LYS A 103 14.98 5.17 7.91
CA LYS A 103 15.43 6.53 7.69
C LYS A 103 14.51 7.24 6.68
N ARG A 104 14.09 8.44 7.02
CA ARG A 104 13.23 9.26 6.15
C ARG A 104 14.03 9.90 5.03
N GLY A 105 13.35 10.11 3.90
CA GLY A 105 13.85 10.96 2.84
C GLY A 105 13.83 12.44 3.23
N GLU A 106 14.33 13.29 2.33
CA GLU A 106 14.41 14.75 2.57
C GLU A 106 13.03 15.39 2.78
N ASP A 107 12.00 14.83 2.18
CA ASP A 107 10.61 15.30 2.32
C ASP A 107 9.91 14.78 3.58
N GLY A 108 10.59 14.03 4.44
CA GLY A 108 10.05 13.47 5.67
C GLY A 108 9.29 12.16 5.50
N PHE A 109 9.23 11.62 4.29
CA PHE A 109 8.51 10.38 3.99
C PHE A 109 9.46 9.21 3.80
N ILE A 110 8.95 8.01 4.09
CA ILE A 110 9.63 6.74 3.83
C ILE A 110 8.88 6.06 2.69
N ARG A 111 9.65 5.62 1.69
CA ARG A 111 9.08 4.97 0.50
C ARG A 111 9.59 3.55 0.37
N LEU A 112 8.65 2.63 0.22
CA LEU A 112 8.95 1.24 -0.11
C LEU A 112 8.39 0.97 -1.49
N THR A 113 9.19 0.35 -2.36
CA THR A 113 8.78 0.03 -3.73
C THR A 113 9.12 -1.41 -4.02
N TYR A 114 8.14 -2.18 -4.45
CA TYR A 114 8.30 -3.57 -4.86
C TYR A 114 7.89 -3.70 -6.33
N LYS A 115 8.85 -4.07 -7.17
CA LYS A 115 8.61 -4.30 -8.61
C LYS A 115 8.45 -5.78 -8.86
N CYS A 116 7.51 -6.12 -9.71
CA CYS A 116 7.17 -7.51 -10.02
C CYS A 116 7.55 -7.88 -11.46
#